data_ac6fe8f0c103b8c6195c207a43a39aef
#
_entry.id   ac6fe8f0c103b8c6195c207a43a39aef
#
_cell.length_a   1.000
_cell.length_b   1.000
_cell.length_c   1.000
_cell.angle_alpha   90.00
_cell.angle_beta   90.00
_cell.angle_gamma   90.00
#
_symmetry.space_group_name_H-M   'P 1'
#
loop_
_entity.id
_entity.type
_entity.pdbx_description
1 polymer ?
#
loop_
_entity_poly.entity_id
_entity_poly.type
_entity_poly.pdbx_seq_one_letter_code
_entity_poly.pdbx_strand_id
1 'polypeptide(L)'
;MRIPFRLPLTAALLLASQQHALAAASILIWPIDPVIEDQQQATALWLENRDSKPVYMQIRVLGWRQTAGKDDYSNQSDVIASPPVASIAPGKRQLIRLIKQSAPAAGQERAYRILVDEVPVKEQSSGAAPGGAEMGLKFQMRYSVPLFVSGKGI
;
A
#
# COMPACT_ATOMS: atom_id res chain seq x y z
N MET A 1 59.64 -1.71 45.69
CA MET A 1 58.92 -0.59 45.20
C MET A 1 57.86 -1.13 44.20
N ARG A 2 56.62 -1.35 44.66
CA ARG A 2 55.60 -1.95 43.85
C ARG A 2 54.58 -0.88 43.49
N ILE A 3 54.48 -0.59 42.21
CA ILE A 3 53.53 0.37 41.68
C ILE A 3 52.25 -0.42 41.31
N PRO A 4 51.12 -0.12 41.93
CA PRO A 4 49.86 -0.77 41.51
C PRO A 4 49.37 -0.07 40.27
N PHE A 5 49.32 -0.84 39.17
CA PHE A 5 48.70 -0.46 37.93
C PHE A 5 47.17 -0.48 38.11
N ARG A 6 46.60 0.70 38.33
CA ARG A 6 45.17 0.85 38.34
C ARG A 6 44.69 1.07 36.90
N LEU A 7 44.16 0.03 36.28
CA LEU A 7 43.40 0.16 35.06
C LEU A 7 42.12 0.92 35.36
N PRO A 8 41.79 1.97 34.65
CA PRO A 8 40.45 2.54 34.70
C PRO A 8 39.51 1.63 33.90
N LEU A 9 38.56 1.05 34.61
CA LEU A 9 37.46 0.29 34.05
C LEU A 9 36.44 1.29 33.46
N THR A 10 36.78 1.91 32.35
CA THR A 10 35.83 2.63 31.51
C THR A 10 35.48 1.76 30.27
N ALA A 11 35.07 0.56 30.55
CA ALA A 11 34.46 -0.29 29.54
C ALA A 11 32.98 0.11 29.43
N ALA A 12 32.70 1.04 28.55
CA ALA A 12 31.81 0.77 27.43
C ALA A 12 30.39 0.31 27.81
N LEU A 13 29.58 1.28 28.24
CA LEU A 13 28.13 1.16 28.10
C LEU A 13 27.74 1.72 26.73
N LEU A 14 28.21 1.11 25.67
CA LEU A 14 27.58 1.19 24.34
C LEU A 14 26.46 0.17 24.28
N LEU A 15 25.42 0.44 25.05
CA LEU A 15 24.11 -0.15 24.80
C LEU A 15 23.64 0.42 23.47
N ALA A 16 23.86 -0.37 22.44
CA ALA A 16 23.22 -0.15 21.14
C ALA A 16 21.70 -0.14 21.40
N SER A 17 21.12 1.04 21.44
CA SER A 17 19.69 1.22 21.35
C SER A 17 19.28 0.76 19.96
N GLN A 18 18.91 -0.51 19.85
CA GLN A 18 18.23 -1.00 18.68
C GLN A 18 16.86 -0.31 18.66
N GLN A 19 16.79 0.77 17.94
CA GLN A 19 15.54 1.36 17.59
C GLN A 19 14.82 0.35 16.68
N HIS A 20 13.90 -0.37 17.27
CA HIS A 20 12.94 -1.12 16.50
C HIS A 20 12.06 -0.09 15.81
N ALA A 21 12.40 0.23 14.57
CA ALA A 21 11.50 0.97 13.71
C ALA A 21 10.22 0.13 13.63
N LEU A 22 9.15 0.63 14.21
CA LEU A 22 7.81 0.12 13.97
C LEU A 22 7.52 0.39 12.50
N ALA A 23 7.86 -0.57 11.66
CA ALA A 23 7.52 -0.50 10.26
C ALA A 23 5.99 -0.56 10.17
N ALA A 24 5.38 0.47 9.58
CA ALA A 24 4.00 0.40 9.10
C ALA A 24 3.87 -0.81 8.18
N ALA A 25 2.65 -1.39 8.11
CA ALA A 25 2.37 -2.52 7.23
C ALA A 25 3.00 -2.29 5.86
N SER A 26 3.90 -3.17 5.44
CA SER A 26 4.64 -3.03 4.21
C SER A 26 3.95 -3.85 3.13
N ILE A 27 3.25 -3.17 2.24
CA ILE A 27 2.68 -3.77 1.04
C ILE A 27 3.56 -3.40 -0.15
N LEU A 28 4.02 -4.41 -0.88
CA LEU A 28 4.66 -4.23 -2.16
C LEU A 28 3.61 -4.31 -3.26
N ILE A 29 3.61 -3.30 -4.14
CA ILE A 29 2.66 -3.20 -5.26
C ILE A 29 3.45 -3.16 -6.55
N TRP A 30 3.08 -3.99 -7.52
CA TRP A 30 3.65 -3.95 -8.86
C TRP A 30 2.66 -4.43 -9.93
N PRO A 31 2.79 -3.98 -11.18
CA PRO A 31 3.64 -2.88 -11.61
C PRO A 31 3.16 -1.54 -11.03
N ILE A 32 4.02 -0.53 -11.05
CA ILE A 32 3.67 0.82 -10.56
C ILE A 32 2.99 1.69 -11.63
N ASP A 33 2.94 1.19 -12.86
CA ASP A 33 2.42 1.86 -14.05
C ASP A 33 1.64 0.89 -14.94
N PRO A 34 0.62 0.21 -14.41
CA PRO A 34 -0.18 -0.71 -15.23
C PRO A 34 -0.86 0.02 -16.38
N VAL A 35 -0.98 -0.67 -17.50
CA VAL A 35 -1.64 -0.20 -18.71
C VAL A 35 -2.60 -1.28 -19.19
N ILE A 36 -3.76 -0.91 -19.68
CA ILE A 36 -4.64 -1.76 -20.48
C ILE A 36 -4.58 -1.27 -21.92
N GLU A 37 -3.89 -1.99 -22.76
CA GLU A 37 -3.77 -1.65 -24.17
C GLU A 37 -5.08 -1.92 -24.92
N ASP A 38 -5.18 -1.36 -26.11
CA ASP A 38 -6.36 -1.45 -26.98
C ASP A 38 -6.97 -2.86 -27.07
N GLN A 39 -6.14 -3.86 -27.35
CA GLN A 39 -6.59 -5.24 -27.53
C GLN A 39 -6.72 -6.04 -26.24
N GLN A 40 -6.30 -5.49 -25.11
CA GLN A 40 -6.38 -6.13 -23.82
C GLN A 40 -7.72 -5.86 -23.15
N GLN A 41 -8.26 -6.88 -22.49
CA GLN A 41 -9.48 -6.75 -21.68
C GLN A 41 -9.17 -6.47 -20.21
N ALA A 42 -7.96 -6.79 -19.77
CA ALA A 42 -7.57 -6.64 -18.39
C ALA A 42 -6.05 -6.56 -18.25
N THR A 43 -5.62 -6.05 -17.13
CA THR A 43 -4.22 -6.12 -16.69
C THR A 43 -4.14 -6.55 -15.23
N ALA A 44 -2.97 -6.92 -14.78
CA ALA A 44 -2.73 -7.42 -13.43
C ALA A 44 -2.10 -6.35 -12.56
N LEU A 45 -2.54 -6.30 -11.32
CA LEU A 45 -1.88 -5.58 -10.23
C LEU A 45 -1.63 -6.57 -9.10
N TRP A 46 -0.40 -6.67 -8.64
CA TRP A 46 -0.03 -7.57 -7.56
C TRP A 46 0.18 -6.81 -6.27
N LEU A 47 -0.35 -7.37 -5.20
CA LEU A 47 -0.12 -6.91 -3.84
C LEU A 47 0.58 -8.01 -3.07
N GLU A 48 1.68 -7.69 -2.40
CA GLU A 48 2.39 -8.64 -1.53
C GLU A 48 2.43 -8.08 -0.12
N ASN A 49 1.98 -8.89 0.83
CA ASN A 49 2.08 -8.55 2.24
C ASN A 49 3.45 -8.95 2.78
N ARG A 50 4.28 -7.96 3.08
CA ARG A 50 5.59 -8.14 3.69
C ARG A 50 5.60 -7.95 5.20
N ASP A 51 4.44 -7.74 5.79
CA ASP A 51 4.29 -7.67 7.23
C ASP A 51 4.18 -9.08 7.84
N SER A 52 4.34 -9.14 9.14
CA SER A 52 4.15 -10.36 9.95
C SER A 52 2.69 -10.63 10.30
N LYS A 53 1.79 -9.70 10.02
CA LYS A 53 0.36 -9.80 10.30
C LYS A 53 -0.45 -9.80 9.02
N PRO A 54 -1.65 -10.42 9.00
CA PRO A 54 -2.57 -10.28 7.89
C PRO A 54 -2.95 -8.82 7.67
N VAL A 55 -3.12 -8.43 6.42
CA VAL A 55 -3.60 -7.10 6.03
C VAL A 55 -4.89 -7.22 5.22
N TYR A 56 -5.77 -6.25 5.41
CA TYR A 56 -7.02 -6.15 4.66
C TYR A 56 -6.93 -4.91 3.78
N MET A 57 -7.09 -5.11 2.48
CA MET A 57 -6.94 -4.04 1.50
C MET A 57 -8.25 -3.82 0.75
N GLN A 58 -8.59 -2.57 0.53
CA GLN A 58 -9.68 -2.15 -0.34
C GLN A 58 -9.09 -1.51 -1.59
N ILE A 59 -9.56 -1.94 -2.76
CA ILE A 59 -9.08 -1.44 -4.03
C ILE A 59 -10.22 -0.72 -4.74
N ARG A 60 -9.98 0.54 -5.13
CA ARG A 60 -10.92 1.36 -5.88
C ARG A 60 -10.23 1.94 -7.10
N VAL A 61 -10.96 2.03 -8.20
CA VAL A 61 -10.48 2.69 -9.42
C VAL A 61 -11.31 3.92 -9.64
N LEU A 62 -10.67 5.08 -9.65
CA LEU A 62 -11.29 6.37 -9.90
C LEU A 62 -10.84 6.93 -11.24
N GLY A 63 -11.71 7.65 -11.92
CA GLY A 63 -11.32 8.49 -13.04
C GLY A 63 -10.38 9.59 -12.55
N TRP A 64 -9.36 9.90 -13.34
CA TRP A 64 -8.36 10.89 -12.99
C TRP A 64 -8.18 11.90 -14.09
N ARG A 65 -8.24 13.16 -13.72
CA ARG A 65 -7.90 14.29 -14.59
C ARG A 65 -7.07 15.30 -13.82
N GLN A 66 -6.35 16.11 -14.55
CA GLN A 66 -5.66 17.27 -14.01
C GLN A 66 -6.29 18.54 -14.58
N THR A 67 -6.74 19.42 -13.71
CA THR A 67 -7.31 20.71 -14.08
C THR A 67 -6.53 21.79 -13.37
N ALA A 68 -5.91 22.69 -14.14
CA ALA A 68 -5.07 23.79 -13.62
C ALA A 68 -3.97 23.29 -12.64
N GLY A 69 -3.34 22.15 -12.96
CA GLY A 69 -2.27 21.57 -12.15
C GLY A 69 -2.73 20.85 -10.89
N LYS A 70 -4.04 20.66 -10.70
CA LYS A 70 -4.62 19.94 -9.58
C LYS A 70 -5.26 18.63 -10.05
N ASP A 71 -5.07 17.59 -9.24
CA ASP A 71 -5.73 16.32 -9.48
C ASP A 71 -7.22 16.40 -9.16
N ASP A 72 -8.01 15.86 -10.08
CA ASP A 72 -9.45 15.73 -9.95
C ASP A 72 -9.84 14.27 -10.16
N TYR A 73 -10.61 13.73 -9.23
CA TYR A 73 -11.03 12.33 -9.21
C TYR A 73 -12.53 12.22 -9.35
N SER A 74 -12.98 11.23 -10.10
CA SER A 74 -14.40 11.00 -10.30
C SER A 74 -14.74 9.52 -10.19
N ASN A 75 -15.95 9.23 -9.77
CA ASN A 75 -16.48 7.87 -9.87
C ASN A 75 -16.61 7.48 -11.33
N GLN A 76 -16.39 6.19 -11.60
CA GLN A 76 -16.44 5.67 -12.95
C GLN A 76 -16.78 4.17 -12.92
N SER A 77 -17.21 3.64 -14.06
CA SER A 77 -17.54 2.23 -14.24
C SER A 77 -16.86 1.59 -15.46
N ASP A 78 -15.93 2.31 -16.09
CA ASP A 78 -15.23 1.82 -17.30
C ASP A 78 -14.20 0.74 -16.97
N VAL A 79 -13.61 0.80 -15.78
CA VAL A 79 -12.62 -0.15 -15.27
C VAL A 79 -13.01 -0.57 -13.86
N ILE A 80 -13.01 -1.85 -13.60
CA ILE A 80 -13.25 -2.40 -12.27
C ILE A 80 -12.05 -3.17 -11.76
N ALA A 81 -11.87 -3.16 -10.44
CA ALA A 81 -10.89 -4.00 -9.76
C ALA A 81 -11.56 -5.25 -9.20
N SER A 82 -10.94 -6.41 -9.37
CA SER A 82 -11.45 -7.68 -8.86
C SER A 82 -10.33 -8.53 -8.25
N PRO A 83 -10.43 -8.92 -6.97
CA PRO A 83 -11.46 -8.54 -6.02
C PRO A 83 -11.31 -7.09 -5.53
N PRO A 84 -12.41 -6.41 -5.15
CA PRO A 84 -12.34 -5.03 -4.62
C PRO A 84 -11.87 -4.96 -3.17
N VAL A 85 -11.94 -6.07 -2.45
CA VAL A 85 -11.43 -6.21 -1.08
C VAL A 85 -10.68 -7.54 -0.99
N ALA A 86 -9.53 -7.54 -0.38
CA ALA A 86 -8.71 -8.73 -0.21
C ALA A 86 -8.08 -8.78 1.18
N SER A 87 -8.08 -9.98 1.75
CA SER A 87 -7.30 -10.32 2.92
C SER A 87 -6.03 -11.03 2.49
N ILE A 88 -4.88 -10.49 2.85
CA ILE A 88 -3.58 -11.02 2.42
C ILE A 88 -2.82 -11.49 3.65
N ALA A 89 -2.59 -12.80 3.74
CA ALA A 89 -1.82 -13.39 4.81
C ALA A 89 -0.34 -12.95 4.75
N PRO A 90 0.40 -13.02 5.88
CA PRO A 90 1.81 -12.66 5.91
C PRO A 90 2.63 -13.38 4.84
N GLY A 91 3.43 -12.64 4.09
CA GLY A 91 4.30 -13.16 3.03
C GLY A 91 3.57 -13.64 1.77
N LYS A 92 2.25 -13.46 1.68
CA LYS A 92 1.46 -13.89 0.53
C LYS A 92 1.23 -12.77 -0.47
N ARG A 93 0.90 -13.17 -1.68
CA ARG A 93 0.59 -12.30 -2.82
C ARG A 93 -0.88 -12.43 -3.17
N GLN A 94 -1.46 -11.32 -3.56
CA GLN A 94 -2.83 -11.25 -4.08
C GLN A 94 -2.83 -10.61 -5.45
N LEU A 95 -3.41 -11.30 -6.42
CA LEU A 95 -3.68 -10.73 -7.74
C LEU A 95 -4.95 -9.90 -7.69
N ILE A 96 -4.85 -8.66 -8.14
CA ILE A 96 -5.98 -7.80 -8.45
C ILE A 96 -6.06 -7.68 -9.97
N ARG A 97 -7.17 -8.05 -10.54
CA ARG A 97 -7.42 -7.85 -11.97
C ARG A 97 -8.09 -6.51 -12.18
N LEU A 98 -7.53 -5.72 -13.07
CA LEU A 98 -8.10 -4.47 -13.54
C LEU A 98 -8.77 -4.76 -14.88
N ILE A 99 -10.08 -4.74 -14.89
CA ILE A 99 -10.91 -5.25 -16.01
C ILE A 99 -11.56 -4.09 -16.72
N LYS A 100 -11.30 -3.97 -18.01
CA LYS A 100 -11.91 -2.97 -18.88
C LYS A 100 -13.35 -3.39 -19.20
N GLN A 101 -14.31 -2.58 -18.76
CA GLN A 101 -15.74 -2.75 -19.07
C GLN A 101 -16.13 -1.95 -20.31
N SER A 102 -15.49 -0.82 -20.52
CA SER A 102 -15.76 0.09 -21.60
C SER A 102 -14.44 0.64 -22.14
N ALA A 103 -14.25 0.57 -23.45
CA ALA A 103 -13.07 1.08 -24.12
C ALA A 103 -13.17 2.59 -24.34
N PRO A 104 -12.02 3.32 -24.30
CA PRO A 104 -11.96 4.68 -24.79
C PRO A 104 -12.29 4.72 -26.30
N ALA A 105 -12.71 5.89 -26.78
CA ALA A 105 -12.89 6.11 -28.19
C ALA A 105 -11.57 5.92 -28.96
N ALA A 106 -11.65 5.59 -30.24
CA ALA A 106 -10.47 5.44 -31.07
C ALA A 106 -9.60 6.70 -31.04
N GLY A 107 -8.28 6.51 -30.93
CA GLY A 107 -7.31 7.59 -30.82
C GLY A 107 -7.29 8.31 -29.48
N GLN A 108 -8.00 7.82 -28.47
CA GLN A 108 -8.04 8.40 -27.13
C GLN A 108 -7.46 7.47 -26.08
N GLU A 109 -6.92 8.08 -25.05
CA GLU A 109 -6.47 7.40 -23.83
C GLU A 109 -7.24 7.97 -22.63
N ARG A 110 -7.60 7.14 -21.70
CA ARG A 110 -8.19 7.55 -20.42
C ARG A 110 -7.27 7.20 -19.25
N ALA A 111 -7.22 8.10 -18.30
CA ALA A 111 -6.42 7.95 -17.10
C ALA A 111 -7.29 7.67 -15.88
N TYR A 112 -6.78 6.81 -15.03
CA TYR A 112 -7.41 6.41 -13.77
C TYR A 112 -6.38 6.42 -12.65
N ARG A 113 -6.86 6.49 -11.42
CA ARG A 113 -6.07 6.21 -10.23
C ARG A 113 -6.63 5.00 -9.51
N ILE A 114 -5.75 4.05 -9.25
CA ILE A 114 -6.07 2.89 -8.42
C ILE A 114 -5.69 3.25 -7.00
N LEU A 115 -6.68 3.34 -6.12
CA LEU A 115 -6.47 3.55 -4.70
C LEU A 115 -6.47 2.21 -3.99
N VAL A 116 -5.38 1.91 -3.30
CA VAL A 116 -5.23 0.71 -2.50
C VAL A 116 -5.13 1.17 -1.04
N ASP A 117 -6.20 0.96 -0.31
CA ASP A 117 -6.35 1.43 1.06
C ASP A 117 -6.26 0.25 2.04
N GLU A 118 -5.48 0.42 3.09
CA GLU A 118 -5.50 -0.50 4.21
C GLU A 118 -6.78 -0.27 5.03
N VAL A 119 -7.53 -1.35 5.26
CA VAL A 119 -8.72 -1.32 6.11
C VAL A 119 -8.31 -1.70 7.52
N PRO A 120 -8.50 -0.83 8.53
CA PRO A 120 -8.14 -1.17 9.89
C PRO A 120 -9.05 -2.29 10.41
N VAL A 121 -8.44 -3.35 10.91
CA VAL A 121 -9.15 -4.34 11.70
C VAL A 121 -9.23 -3.80 13.12
N LYS A 122 -10.44 -3.70 13.66
CA LYS A 122 -10.60 -3.52 15.09
C LYS A 122 -10.09 -4.81 15.74
N GLU A 123 -8.88 -4.76 16.26
CA GLU A 123 -8.47 -5.79 17.22
C GLU A 123 -9.47 -5.70 18.36
N GLN A 124 -10.23 -6.77 18.57
CA GLN A 124 -10.95 -6.92 19.80
C GLN A 124 -9.88 -7.05 20.87
N SER A 125 -9.54 -5.94 21.51
CA SER A 125 -8.68 -5.94 22.68
C SER A 125 -9.46 -6.61 23.81
N SER A 126 -9.39 -7.93 23.86
CA SER A 126 -9.79 -8.68 25.03
C SER A 126 -8.82 -8.35 26.15
N GLY A 127 -9.20 -7.42 27.03
CA GLY A 127 -8.48 -7.17 28.27
C GLY A 127 -7.79 -5.80 28.38
N ALA A 128 -8.18 -4.79 27.65
CA ALA A 128 -7.77 -3.42 27.95
C ALA A 128 -8.43 -2.99 29.26
N ALA A 129 -7.63 -2.82 30.32
CA ALA A 129 -8.10 -2.19 31.53
C ALA A 129 -8.63 -0.79 31.20
N PRO A 130 -9.80 -0.38 31.73
CA PRO A 130 -10.32 0.98 31.53
C PRO A 130 -9.32 1.96 32.15
N GLY A 131 -8.68 2.80 31.32
CA GLY A 131 -7.75 3.83 31.74
C GLY A 131 -6.35 3.77 31.12
N GLY A 132 -6.03 2.76 30.33
CA GLY A 132 -4.82 2.74 29.52
C GLY A 132 -5.03 3.50 28.23
N ALA A 133 -4.65 4.79 28.19
CA ALA A 133 -4.52 5.49 26.94
C ALA A 133 -3.34 4.89 26.18
N GLU A 134 -3.59 3.90 25.36
CA GLU A 134 -2.62 3.48 24.35
C GLU A 134 -2.56 4.57 23.30
N MET A 135 -1.62 5.46 23.45
CA MET A 135 -1.21 6.40 22.41
C MET A 135 -0.46 5.64 21.32
N GLY A 136 -1.12 4.69 20.69
CA GLY A 136 -0.64 4.04 19.49
C GLY A 136 -0.99 4.89 18.29
N LEU A 137 0.02 5.43 17.61
CA LEU A 137 -0.15 6.00 16.28
C LEU A 137 -0.55 4.86 15.33
N LYS A 138 -1.83 4.82 14.97
CA LYS A 138 -2.30 3.90 13.94
C LYS A 138 -2.10 4.57 12.59
N PHE A 139 -1.11 4.10 11.84
CA PHE A 139 -0.91 4.53 10.47
C PHE A 139 -1.79 3.68 9.56
N GLN A 140 -2.68 4.33 8.83
CA GLN A 140 -3.36 3.75 7.68
C GLN A 140 -2.61 4.17 6.42
N MET A 141 -2.21 3.19 5.62
CA MET A 141 -1.54 3.46 4.37
C MET A 141 -2.54 3.51 3.23
N ARG A 142 -2.38 4.52 2.39
CA ARG A 142 -3.06 4.62 1.10
C ARG A 142 -2.00 4.67 0.02
N TYR A 143 -2.15 3.80 -0.96
CA TYR A 143 -1.31 3.78 -2.15
C TYR A 143 -2.15 4.27 -3.33
N SER A 144 -1.55 5.08 -4.18
CA SER A 144 -2.20 5.59 -5.39
C SER A 144 -1.34 5.24 -6.60
N VAL A 145 -1.90 4.44 -7.49
CA VAL A 145 -1.21 3.92 -8.68
C VAL A 145 -1.92 4.44 -9.93
N PRO A 146 -1.20 5.05 -10.88
CA PRO A 146 -1.82 5.47 -12.13
C PRO A 146 -2.16 4.26 -13.00
N LEU A 147 -3.25 4.35 -13.74
CA LEU A 147 -3.65 3.38 -14.75
C LEU A 147 -4.03 4.13 -16.03
N PHE A 148 -3.46 3.71 -17.14
CA PHE A 148 -3.82 4.25 -18.45
C PHE A 148 -4.49 3.17 -19.28
N VAL A 149 -5.56 3.54 -19.95
CA VAL A 149 -6.32 2.66 -20.84
C VAL A 149 -6.35 3.27 -22.23
N SER A 150 -5.80 2.56 -23.18
CA SER A 150 -5.69 3.02 -24.56
C SER A 150 -6.89 2.56 -25.37
N GLY A 151 -7.39 3.47 -26.21
CA GLY A 151 -8.32 3.14 -27.27
C GLY A 151 -7.59 2.66 -28.51
N LYS A 152 -8.36 2.30 -29.54
CA LYS A 152 -7.82 1.82 -30.81
C LYS A 152 -6.92 2.88 -31.46
N GLY A 153 -5.75 2.47 -31.90
CA GLY A 153 -4.82 3.31 -32.63
C GLY A 153 -3.90 4.19 -31.79
N ILE A 154 -3.75 3.88 -30.52
CA ILE A 154 -2.73 4.46 -29.64
C ILE A 154 -1.67 3.43 -29.31
#